data_805eb1c3119053bcf4d8a0f8f6b07f80
#
_entry.id   805eb1c3119053bcf4d8a0f8f6b07f80
#
_cell.length_a   1.000
_cell.length_b   1.000
_cell.length_c   1.000
_cell.angle_alpha   90.00
_cell.angle_beta   90.00
_cell.angle_gamma   90.00
#
_symmetry.space_group_name_H-M   'P 1'
#
loop_
_entity.id
_entity.type
_entity.pdbx_description
1 polymer ?
#
loop_
_entity_poly.entity_id
_entity_poly.type
_entity_poly.pdbx_seq_one_letter_code
_entity_poly.pdbx_strand_id
1 'polypeptide(L)'
;MHFFARHRENIRQSSMSSRLLWPCLLLAALLLLTFGAALFLFASLHNTKKDTTRSLEIQYSVFQNDMERYFDQLAVMGVNLSEDMGALVDRQLASREMTFDQLNDSPEVLNALEEEMIEPLCRSLRRTSCSGAFVLLDATVNTRMEGAGYSRAGLYVQKGGADTPTVPLLLYRGSADVGKTHSVMPHRKWRMEFQTDQFPDYDRWMTPSSTPLYQAYTLTERFSLPGTSEEVQLFLLPLRGRDGTMYGLCGFEISQSFFKQNFAQPTGFDHLICLLAPADSGLNASAALSSGTTGGYFHAPRDMLVLRSMGGSLTQLIGSDSAYAGISELCRLSENQSYRLAVCIPMTDYRRLIFSGNLQMLLIGLFILFFVVFCCMYFHQHILSPAFRQFEEDRRESRRRMDELQMERQQMQTELSRLADVCRKESVPDAFQTFLEGIPNLTKTERRIFDGYVAGLRSREIVEQLDIKDSTLRFHNKNIYEKLGVSSLKQLQQFAAILNSGGNSAPDSAPDESGPKKAR
;
A
#
# COMPACT_ATOMS: atom_id res chain seq x y z
N MET A 1 -16.42 9.89 37.27
CA MET A 1 -17.62 9.07 37.58
C MET A 1 -18.92 9.88 37.65
N HIS A 2 -18.93 11.13 38.08
CA HIS A 2 -20.13 11.98 38.15
C HIS A 2 -20.79 12.35 36.82
N PHE A 3 -20.07 12.41 35.74
CA PHE A 3 -20.60 12.73 34.40
C PHE A 3 -21.53 11.61 33.85
N PHE A 4 -21.16 10.38 34.06
CA PHE A 4 -21.96 9.22 33.63
C PHE A 4 -23.22 9.01 34.47
N ALA A 5 -23.20 9.37 35.75
CA ALA A 5 -24.37 9.27 36.62
C ALA A 5 -25.45 10.31 36.23
N ARG A 6 -25.05 11.56 35.96
CA ARG A 6 -25.94 12.64 35.53
C ARG A 6 -26.54 12.40 34.14
N HIS A 7 -25.78 11.76 33.27
CA HIS A 7 -26.27 11.38 31.94
C HIS A 7 -27.30 10.26 31.99
N ARG A 8 -27.17 9.35 32.96
CA ARG A 8 -28.10 8.24 33.20
C ARG A 8 -29.46 8.68 33.73
N GLU A 9 -29.49 9.77 34.49
CA GLU A 9 -30.72 10.36 35.05
C GLU A 9 -31.50 11.15 34.00
N ASN A 10 -30.82 11.91 33.14
CA ASN A 10 -31.44 12.65 32.02
C ASN A 10 -32.03 11.71 30.95
N ILE A 11 -31.43 10.50 30.76
CA ILE A 11 -31.96 9.50 29.83
C ILE A 11 -33.26 8.87 30.36
N ARG A 12 -33.47 8.84 31.68
CA ARG A 12 -34.67 8.28 32.30
C ARG A 12 -35.93 9.12 32.10
N GLN A 13 -35.78 10.41 31.81
CA GLN A 13 -36.88 11.35 31.55
C GLN A 13 -37.15 11.61 30.07
N SER A 14 -36.30 11.13 29.16
CA SER A 14 -36.45 11.32 27.71
C SER A 14 -37.38 10.28 27.10
N SER A 15 -38.07 10.64 26.01
CA SER A 15 -38.94 9.73 25.26
C SER A 15 -38.17 8.48 24.80
N MET A 16 -38.87 7.36 24.70
CA MET A 16 -38.29 6.07 24.38
C MET A 16 -37.51 6.05 23.03
N SER A 17 -37.92 6.89 22.08
CA SER A 17 -37.24 7.10 20.81
C SER A 17 -35.84 7.72 20.98
N SER A 18 -35.67 8.68 21.93
CA SER A 18 -34.37 9.30 22.17
C SER A 18 -33.40 8.39 22.96
N ARG A 19 -33.91 7.44 23.75
CA ARG A 19 -33.08 6.43 24.46
C ARG A 19 -32.45 5.42 23.54
N LEU A 20 -33.11 5.06 22.46
CA LEU A 20 -32.60 4.13 21.43
C LEU A 20 -31.76 4.84 20.37
N LEU A 21 -32.04 6.11 20.09
CA LEU A 21 -31.39 6.87 19.02
C LEU A 21 -29.88 7.04 19.26
N TRP A 22 -29.45 7.40 20.46
CA TRP A 22 -28.04 7.57 20.82
C TRP A 22 -27.20 6.29 20.70
N PRO A 23 -27.64 5.15 21.29
CA PRO A 23 -26.91 3.88 21.10
C PRO A 23 -26.89 3.40 19.65
N CYS A 24 -27.96 3.59 18.89
CA CYS A 24 -28.01 3.26 17.47
C CYS A 24 -27.05 4.13 16.64
N LEU A 25 -26.97 5.45 16.92
CA LEU A 25 -26.00 6.34 16.29
C LEU A 25 -24.57 5.94 16.64
N LEU A 26 -24.30 5.55 17.88
CA LEU A 26 -22.98 5.11 18.32
C LEU A 26 -22.58 3.80 17.63
N LEU A 27 -23.51 2.86 17.50
CA LEU A 27 -23.29 1.62 16.75
C LEU A 27 -23.05 1.91 15.26
N ALA A 28 -23.85 2.79 14.66
CA ALA A 28 -23.66 3.20 13.26
C ALA A 28 -22.30 3.88 13.04
N ALA A 29 -21.88 4.77 13.95
CA ALA A 29 -20.58 5.41 13.91
C ALA A 29 -19.44 4.37 14.05
N LEU A 30 -19.57 3.38 14.93
CA LEU A 30 -18.62 2.28 15.10
C LEU A 30 -18.52 1.44 13.81
N LEU A 31 -19.66 1.11 13.20
CA LEU A 31 -19.70 0.35 11.94
C LEU A 31 -19.08 1.12 10.78
N LEU A 32 -19.31 2.43 10.69
CA LEU A 32 -18.66 3.30 9.70
C LEU A 32 -17.15 3.36 9.91
N LEU A 33 -16.70 3.48 11.15
CA LEU A 33 -15.28 3.53 11.49
C LEU A 33 -14.59 2.19 11.15
N THR A 34 -15.24 1.05 11.45
CA THR A 34 -14.70 -0.28 11.12
C THR A 34 -14.71 -0.54 9.61
N PHE A 35 -15.71 -0.05 8.89
CA PHE A 35 -15.74 -0.11 7.43
C PHE A 35 -14.62 0.74 6.81
N GLY A 36 -14.39 1.95 7.32
CA GLY A 36 -13.25 2.79 6.94
C GLY A 36 -11.90 2.12 7.21
N ALA A 37 -11.75 1.49 8.38
CA ALA A 37 -10.56 0.71 8.73
C ALA A 37 -10.37 -0.50 7.79
N ALA A 38 -11.44 -1.21 7.43
CA ALA A 38 -11.37 -2.32 6.47
C ALA A 38 -10.96 -1.86 5.06
N LEU A 39 -11.48 -0.73 4.59
CA LEU A 39 -11.06 -0.12 3.32
C LEU A 39 -9.59 0.30 3.35
N PHE A 40 -9.13 0.90 4.46
CA PHE A 40 -7.72 1.26 4.65
C PHE A 40 -6.81 0.04 4.63
N LEU A 41 -7.20 -1.05 5.31
CA LEU A 41 -6.48 -2.31 5.31
C LEU A 41 -6.42 -2.91 3.90
N PHE A 42 -7.52 -2.89 3.17
CA PHE A 42 -7.56 -3.39 1.78
C PHE A 42 -6.64 -2.57 0.86
N ALA A 43 -6.62 -1.24 1.00
CA ALA A 43 -5.69 -0.37 0.29
C ALA A 43 -4.23 -0.67 0.66
N SER A 44 -3.95 -0.94 1.94
CA SER A 44 -2.61 -1.27 2.45
C SER A 44 -2.10 -2.62 1.93
N LEU A 45 -2.96 -3.63 1.80
CA LEU A 45 -2.63 -4.92 1.16
C LEU A 45 -2.12 -4.74 -0.28
N HIS A 46 -2.70 -3.79 -1.00
CA HIS A 46 -2.28 -3.47 -2.37
C HIS A 46 -0.93 -2.74 -2.41
N ASN A 47 -0.56 -2.02 -1.35
CA ASN A 47 0.69 -1.25 -1.29
C ASN A 47 1.92 -2.09 -0.98
N THR A 48 1.82 -3.20 -0.24
CA THR A 48 2.99 -4.02 0.16
C THR A 48 3.82 -4.48 -1.05
N LYS A 49 3.16 -4.91 -2.12
CA LYS A 49 3.86 -5.27 -3.37
C LYS A 49 4.53 -4.06 -4.02
N LYS A 50 3.86 -2.91 -4.04
CA LYS A 50 4.40 -1.67 -4.61
C LYS A 50 5.59 -1.16 -3.80
N ASP A 51 5.50 -1.22 -2.48
CA ASP A 51 6.56 -0.76 -1.59
C ASP A 51 7.82 -1.64 -1.73
N THR A 52 7.65 -2.96 -1.81
CA THR A 52 8.76 -3.89 -2.08
C THR A 52 9.38 -3.63 -3.46
N THR A 53 8.55 -3.44 -4.48
CA THR A 53 9.04 -3.12 -5.83
C THR A 53 9.80 -1.80 -5.84
N ARG A 54 9.24 -0.76 -5.23
CA ARG A 54 9.89 0.55 -5.12
C ARG A 54 11.22 0.49 -4.37
N SER A 55 11.30 -0.31 -3.31
CA SER A 55 12.56 -0.51 -2.58
C SER A 55 13.61 -1.20 -3.45
N LEU A 56 13.22 -2.18 -4.28
CA LEU A 56 14.11 -2.79 -5.27
C LEU A 56 14.53 -1.80 -6.37
N GLU A 57 13.62 -0.93 -6.83
CA GLU A 57 13.94 0.14 -7.79
C GLU A 57 15.00 1.10 -7.26
N ILE A 58 14.85 1.50 -5.99
CA ILE A 58 15.83 2.37 -5.34
C ILE A 58 17.19 1.66 -5.25
N GLN A 59 17.23 0.39 -4.82
CA GLN A 59 18.47 -0.37 -4.75
C GLN A 59 19.11 -0.56 -6.13
N TYR A 60 18.30 -0.82 -7.15
CA TYR A 60 18.77 -0.91 -8.53
C TYR A 60 19.38 0.42 -8.99
N SER A 61 18.69 1.54 -8.78
CA SER A 61 19.18 2.86 -9.18
C SER A 61 20.49 3.25 -8.47
N VAL A 62 20.61 2.90 -7.18
CA VAL A 62 21.86 3.12 -6.42
C VAL A 62 22.99 2.29 -7.04
N PHE A 63 22.76 1.01 -7.25
CA PHE A 63 23.76 0.11 -7.83
C PHE A 63 24.14 0.53 -9.27
N GLN A 64 23.17 0.92 -10.08
CA GLN A 64 23.42 1.42 -11.44
C GLN A 64 24.31 2.68 -11.42
N ASN A 65 23.97 3.66 -10.59
CA ASN A 65 24.76 4.89 -10.48
C ASN A 65 26.18 4.62 -9.95
N ASP A 66 26.35 3.64 -9.06
CA ASP A 66 27.66 3.22 -8.57
C ASP A 66 28.48 2.59 -9.69
N MET A 67 27.85 1.73 -10.52
CA MET A 67 28.53 1.10 -11.66
C MET A 67 28.89 2.09 -12.75
N GLU A 68 28.00 3.01 -13.12
CA GLU A 68 28.28 4.05 -14.11
C GLU A 68 29.47 4.91 -13.67
N ARG A 69 29.45 5.42 -12.44
CA ARG A 69 30.59 6.19 -11.89
C ARG A 69 31.89 5.40 -11.83
N TYR A 70 31.78 4.12 -11.48
CA TYR A 70 32.93 3.23 -11.41
C TYR A 70 33.58 3.04 -12.78
N PHE A 71 32.79 2.73 -13.82
CA PHE A 71 33.30 2.54 -15.18
C PHE A 71 33.81 3.84 -15.79
N ASP A 72 33.19 4.98 -15.52
CA ASP A 72 33.69 6.28 -15.94
C ASP A 72 35.11 6.55 -15.36
N GLN A 73 35.30 6.23 -14.08
CA GLN A 73 36.61 6.35 -13.43
C GLN A 73 37.63 5.39 -14.01
N LEU A 74 37.22 4.10 -14.25
CA LEU A 74 38.10 3.14 -14.89
C LEU A 74 38.50 3.57 -16.31
N ALA A 75 37.56 4.11 -17.09
CA ALA A 75 37.84 4.61 -18.44
C ALA A 75 38.87 5.71 -18.44
N VAL A 76 38.73 6.73 -17.56
CA VAL A 76 39.69 7.82 -17.43
C VAL A 76 41.07 7.29 -17.01
N MET A 77 41.11 6.41 -15.99
CA MET A 77 42.37 5.85 -15.52
C MET A 77 43.02 4.91 -16.55
N GLY A 78 42.20 4.19 -17.32
CA GLY A 78 42.64 3.32 -18.39
C GLY A 78 43.23 4.07 -19.58
N VAL A 79 42.58 5.15 -19.99
CA VAL A 79 43.11 6.02 -21.05
C VAL A 79 44.48 6.59 -20.62
N ASN A 80 44.57 7.12 -19.40
CA ASN A 80 45.85 7.64 -18.89
C ASN A 80 46.93 6.54 -18.84
N LEU A 81 46.57 5.34 -18.41
CA LEU A 81 47.48 4.18 -18.39
C LEU A 81 47.96 3.84 -19.79
N SER A 82 47.04 3.74 -20.78
CA SER A 82 47.40 3.46 -22.16
C SER A 82 48.33 4.51 -22.79
N GLU A 83 48.03 5.80 -22.56
CA GLU A 83 48.84 6.89 -23.06
C GLU A 83 50.23 6.91 -22.42
N ASP A 84 50.30 6.75 -21.08
CA ASP A 84 51.60 6.72 -20.36
C ASP A 84 52.45 5.55 -20.84
N MET A 85 51.86 4.34 -20.93
CA MET A 85 52.58 3.12 -21.35
C MET A 85 52.97 3.16 -22.83
N GLY A 86 52.06 3.64 -23.70
CA GLY A 86 52.35 3.81 -25.12
C GLY A 86 53.53 4.81 -25.34
N ALA A 87 53.56 5.92 -24.60
CA ALA A 87 54.64 6.87 -24.65
C ALA A 87 56.00 6.30 -24.15
N LEU A 88 55.96 5.35 -23.19
CA LEU A 88 57.16 4.64 -22.75
C LEU A 88 57.69 3.71 -23.85
N VAL A 89 56.81 2.95 -24.51
CA VAL A 89 57.20 2.11 -25.66
C VAL A 89 57.78 2.95 -26.78
N ASP A 90 57.08 4.04 -27.18
CA ASP A 90 57.58 4.96 -28.24
C ASP A 90 58.98 5.50 -27.92
N ARG A 91 59.23 5.91 -26.67
CA ARG A 91 60.51 6.42 -26.23
C ARG A 91 61.60 5.37 -26.29
N GLN A 92 61.36 4.18 -25.84
CA GLN A 92 62.31 3.06 -25.85
C GLN A 92 62.66 2.63 -27.26
N LEU A 93 61.65 2.53 -28.14
CA LEU A 93 61.85 2.19 -29.55
C LEU A 93 62.67 3.27 -30.28
N ALA A 94 62.29 4.54 -30.06
CA ALA A 94 63.03 5.67 -30.68
C ALA A 94 64.47 5.78 -30.18
N SER A 95 64.75 5.55 -28.89
CA SER A 95 66.09 5.59 -28.32
C SER A 95 67.04 4.54 -28.86
N ARG A 96 66.48 3.45 -29.38
CA ARG A 96 67.21 2.28 -29.88
C ARG A 96 67.13 2.16 -31.42
N GLU A 97 66.44 3.08 -32.07
CA GLU A 97 66.15 3.06 -33.51
C GLU A 97 65.52 1.72 -33.96
N MET A 98 64.62 1.19 -33.14
CA MET A 98 63.96 -0.12 -33.37
C MET A 98 62.49 0.10 -33.74
N THR A 99 61.96 -0.89 -34.52
CA THR A 99 60.50 -1.04 -34.71
C THR A 99 59.92 -1.97 -33.66
N PHE A 100 58.61 -1.92 -33.46
CA PHE A 100 57.94 -2.74 -32.44
C PHE A 100 58.13 -4.27 -32.69
N ASP A 101 58.07 -4.71 -33.94
CA ASP A 101 58.29 -6.11 -34.32
C ASP A 101 59.64 -6.67 -33.92
N GLN A 102 60.68 -5.80 -33.83
CA GLN A 102 62.04 -6.15 -33.42
C GLN A 102 62.15 -6.37 -31.88
N LEU A 103 61.10 -6.12 -31.11
CA LEU A 103 61.06 -6.48 -29.69
C LEU A 103 61.00 -8.00 -29.47
N ASN A 104 60.46 -8.73 -30.44
CA ASN A 104 60.49 -10.20 -30.41
C ASN A 104 61.96 -10.69 -30.38
N ASP A 105 62.20 -11.69 -29.55
CA ASP A 105 63.55 -12.27 -29.31
C ASP A 105 64.54 -11.22 -28.71
N SER A 106 64.09 -10.13 -28.12
CA SER A 106 64.88 -9.10 -27.50
C SER A 106 64.63 -8.98 -25.98
N PRO A 107 65.04 -10.00 -25.20
CA PRO A 107 64.72 -10.06 -23.77
C PRO A 107 65.28 -8.89 -22.95
N GLU A 108 66.44 -8.37 -23.35
CA GLU A 108 67.07 -7.21 -22.68
C GLU A 108 66.21 -5.92 -22.84
N VAL A 109 65.65 -5.71 -24.04
CA VAL A 109 64.82 -4.53 -24.33
C VAL A 109 63.46 -4.67 -23.66
N LEU A 110 62.87 -5.85 -23.70
CA LEU A 110 61.60 -6.14 -23.00
C LEU A 110 61.76 -5.98 -21.50
N ASN A 111 62.87 -6.46 -20.91
CA ASN A 111 63.11 -6.26 -19.47
C ASN A 111 63.34 -4.79 -19.11
N ALA A 112 64.01 -3.99 -19.97
CA ALA A 112 64.17 -2.57 -19.78
C ALA A 112 62.82 -1.80 -19.89
N LEU A 113 61.93 -2.23 -20.80
CA LEU A 113 60.56 -1.71 -20.86
C LEU A 113 59.74 -2.04 -19.59
N GLU A 114 59.83 -3.27 -19.12
CA GLU A 114 59.15 -3.68 -17.88
C GLU A 114 59.68 -2.86 -16.66
N GLU A 115 60.97 -2.61 -16.57
CA GLU A 115 61.59 -1.78 -15.53
C GLU A 115 61.06 -0.35 -15.52
N GLU A 116 60.83 0.28 -16.68
CA GLU A 116 60.26 1.61 -16.77
C GLU A 116 58.76 1.64 -16.55
N MET A 117 58.05 0.57 -16.92
CA MET A 117 56.57 0.47 -16.81
C MET A 117 56.06 0.12 -15.42
N ILE A 118 56.83 -0.60 -14.59
CA ILE A 118 56.36 -1.16 -13.34
C ILE A 118 55.92 -0.08 -12.34
N GLU A 119 56.69 0.99 -12.17
CA GLU A 119 56.35 2.04 -11.21
C GLU A 119 55.12 2.86 -11.63
N PRO A 120 54.95 3.32 -12.90
CA PRO A 120 53.68 3.90 -13.36
C PRO A 120 52.49 2.95 -13.23
N LEU A 121 52.68 1.66 -13.56
CA LEU A 121 51.63 0.64 -13.40
C LEU A 121 51.19 0.50 -11.93
N CYS A 122 52.14 0.36 -11.02
CA CYS A 122 51.87 0.26 -9.58
C CYS A 122 51.18 1.54 -9.04
N ARG A 123 51.60 2.71 -9.56
CA ARG A 123 50.98 3.99 -9.20
C ARG A 123 49.55 4.07 -9.69
N SER A 124 49.28 3.67 -10.91
CA SER A 124 47.93 3.58 -11.47
C SER A 124 47.06 2.59 -10.67
N LEU A 125 47.59 1.40 -10.36
CA LEU A 125 46.90 0.40 -9.54
C LEU A 125 46.54 0.92 -8.14
N ARG A 126 47.43 1.65 -7.47
CA ARG A 126 47.15 2.23 -6.14
C ARG A 126 46.08 3.32 -6.16
N ARG A 127 45.96 4.06 -7.28
CA ARG A 127 44.99 5.16 -7.46
C ARG A 127 43.64 4.69 -7.96
N THR A 128 43.59 3.52 -8.53
CA THR A 128 42.37 2.95 -9.13
C THR A 128 41.73 1.95 -8.20
N SER A 129 40.41 2.02 -8.10
CA SER A 129 39.62 1.05 -7.34
C SER A 129 39.46 -0.23 -8.17
N CYS A 130 40.43 -1.13 -8.07
CA CYS A 130 40.50 -2.40 -8.82
C CYS A 130 41.37 -3.40 -8.06
N SER A 131 41.33 -4.69 -8.43
CA SER A 131 42.12 -5.75 -7.79
C SER A 131 43.50 -5.92 -8.43
N GLY A 132 43.66 -5.55 -9.69
CA GLY A 132 44.93 -5.63 -10.40
C GLY A 132 45.01 -4.66 -11.57
N ALA A 133 46.20 -4.51 -12.11
CA ALA A 133 46.47 -3.74 -13.34
C ALA A 133 47.51 -4.47 -14.18
N PHE A 134 47.40 -4.35 -15.48
CA PHE A 134 48.30 -5.04 -16.39
C PHE A 134 48.64 -4.21 -17.65
N VAL A 135 49.78 -4.54 -18.23
CA VAL A 135 50.20 -4.14 -19.56
C VAL A 135 50.71 -5.39 -20.24
N LEU A 136 50.16 -5.68 -21.37
CA LEU A 136 50.51 -6.84 -22.20
C LEU A 136 51.04 -6.30 -23.54
N LEU A 137 52.25 -6.66 -23.91
CA LEU A 137 52.89 -6.30 -25.19
C LEU A 137 52.69 -7.44 -26.19
N ASP A 138 52.36 -7.13 -27.42
CA ASP A 138 52.27 -8.16 -28.50
C ASP A 138 53.68 -8.57 -29.00
N ALA A 139 54.54 -8.89 -28.05
CA ALA A 139 55.90 -9.33 -28.28
C ALA A 139 56.27 -10.44 -27.26
N THR A 140 57.14 -11.37 -27.62
CA THR A 140 57.61 -12.42 -26.73
C THR A 140 59.12 -12.41 -26.59
N VAL A 141 59.61 -12.86 -25.45
CA VAL A 141 61.07 -12.93 -25.17
C VAL A 141 61.76 -13.96 -26.03
N ASN A 142 61.06 -14.98 -26.54
CA ASN A 142 61.66 -16.03 -27.37
C ASN A 142 60.63 -16.70 -28.29
N THR A 143 60.68 -16.38 -29.58
CA THR A 143 59.79 -16.93 -30.62
C THR A 143 60.04 -18.40 -30.95
N ARG A 144 61.17 -18.98 -30.51
CA ARG A 144 61.55 -20.36 -30.81
C ARG A 144 61.08 -21.37 -29.78
N MET A 145 60.51 -20.90 -28.66
CA MET A 145 59.96 -21.82 -27.66
C MET A 145 58.67 -22.45 -28.13
N GLU A 146 58.40 -23.66 -27.67
CA GLU A 146 57.09 -24.29 -27.83
C GLU A 146 56.03 -23.45 -27.13
N GLY A 147 54.95 -23.09 -27.83
CA GLY A 147 53.88 -22.22 -27.29
C GLY A 147 54.16 -20.72 -27.43
N ALA A 148 55.30 -20.30 -28.08
CA ALA A 148 55.61 -18.87 -28.26
C ALA A 148 54.52 -18.06 -28.99
N GLY A 149 53.72 -18.74 -29.85
CA GLY A 149 52.58 -18.10 -30.51
C GLY A 149 51.54 -17.50 -29.57
N TYR A 150 51.43 -18.05 -28.35
CA TYR A 150 50.51 -17.60 -27.33
C TYR A 150 51.20 -16.93 -26.13
N SER A 151 52.52 -16.77 -26.19
CA SER A 151 53.32 -16.14 -25.11
C SER A 151 53.52 -14.68 -25.41
N ARG A 152 53.26 -13.82 -24.45
CA ARG A 152 53.41 -12.36 -24.57
C ARG A 152 54.04 -11.76 -23.32
N ALA A 153 55.02 -10.90 -23.54
CA ALA A 153 55.72 -10.16 -22.49
C ALA A 153 54.82 -9.06 -21.91
N GLY A 154 55.15 -8.61 -20.70
CA GLY A 154 54.50 -7.52 -20.04
C GLY A 154 54.36 -7.71 -18.53
N LEU A 155 53.62 -6.84 -17.90
CA LEU A 155 53.48 -6.77 -16.45
C LEU A 155 52.02 -7.02 -16.04
N TYR A 156 51.80 -7.83 -15.03
CA TYR A 156 50.52 -7.96 -14.35
C TYR A 156 50.73 -7.96 -12.85
N VAL A 157 50.21 -6.89 -12.19
CA VAL A 157 50.38 -6.66 -10.78
C VAL A 157 49.02 -6.70 -10.12
N GLN A 158 48.89 -7.46 -9.03
CA GLN A 158 47.69 -7.59 -8.24
C GLN A 158 47.87 -7.02 -6.82
N LYS A 159 46.78 -6.59 -6.22
CA LYS A 159 46.72 -6.28 -4.76
C LYS A 159 46.61 -7.58 -3.98
N GLY A 160 47.50 -7.78 -2.99
CA GLY A 160 47.60 -9.01 -2.21
C GLY A 160 46.57 -9.17 -1.08
N GLY A 161 45.47 -8.45 -1.09
CA GLY A 161 44.44 -8.52 -0.04
C GLY A 161 43.40 -7.41 -0.15
N ALA A 162 42.80 -7.04 0.99
CA ALA A 162 41.80 -5.97 1.04
C ALA A 162 42.39 -4.64 0.56
N ASP A 163 41.57 -3.80 -0.04
CA ASP A 163 41.98 -2.51 -0.63
C ASP A 163 42.36 -1.49 0.45
N THR A 164 43.58 -1.62 0.98
CA THR A 164 44.20 -0.67 1.92
C THR A 164 45.44 -0.05 1.32
N PRO A 165 45.83 1.18 1.68
CA PRO A 165 47.00 1.85 1.13
C PRO A 165 48.32 1.08 1.31
N THR A 166 48.37 0.16 2.25
CA THR A 166 49.57 -0.63 2.62
C THR A 166 49.52 -2.08 2.12
N VAL A 167 48.58 -2.39 1.21
CA VAL A 167 48.45 -3.77 0.68
C VAL A 167 49.71 -4.09 -0.14
N PRO A 168 50.34 -5.27 0.09
CA PRO A 168 51.46 -5.71 -0.72
C PRO A 168 51.01 -5.95 -2.15
N LEU A 169 51.84 -5.50 -3.09
CA LEU A 169 51.63 -5.77 -4.52
C LEU A 169 52.31 -7.07 -4.88
N LEU A 170 51.62 -7.87 -5.69
CA LEU A 170 52.06 -9.18 -6.13
C LEU A 170 52.18 -9.19 -7.66
N LEU A 171 53.37 -9.58 -8.14
CA LEU A 171 53.62 -9.75 -9.57
C LEU A 171 53.07 -11.07 -10.05
N TYR A 172 52.03 -11.03 -10.86
CA TYR A 172 51.44 -12.27 -11.44
C TYR A 172 52.09 -12.63 -12.77
N ARG A 173 52.47 -11.62 -13.61
CA ARG A 173 53.22 -11.77 -14.87
C ARG A 173 54.31 -10.67 -14.94
N GLY A 174 55.42 -11.03 -15.58
CA GLY A 174 56.55 -10.10 -15.81
C GLY A 174 57.86 -10.61 -15.20
N SER A 175 58.95 -9.88 -15.38
CA SER A 175 60.26 -10.21 -14.84
C SER A 175 60.27 -10.16 -13.31
N ALA A 176 60.62 -11.27 -12.67
CA ALA A 176 60.69 -11.39 -11.22
C ALA A 176 61.78 -10.46 -10.63
N ASP A 177 62.85 -10.18 -11.36
CA ASP A 177 63.93 -9.29 -10.90
C ASP A 177 63.48 -7.83 -10.90
N VAL A 178 62.76 -7.43 -11.98
CA VAL A 178 62.09 -6.11 -12.02
C VAL A 178 61.11 -5.95 -10.86
N GLY A 179 60.27 -6.96 -10.62
CA GLY A 179 59.33 -6.94 -9.48
C GLY A 179 60.03 -6.74 -8.14
N LYS A 180 61.11 -7.49 -7.87
CA LYS A 180 61.84 -7.40 -6.59
C LYS A 180 62.51 -6.03 -6.40
N THR A 181 63.08 -5.44 -7.45
CA THR A 181 63.68 -4.11 -7.43
C THR A 181 62.68 -3.05 -6.98
N HIS A 182 61.43 -3.19 -7.39
CA HIS A 182 60.32 -2.25 -7.07
C HIS A 182 59.43 -2.70 -5.90
N SER A 183 59.91 -3.64 -5.09
CA SER A 183 59.16 -4.16 -3.93
C SER A 183 57.81 -4.81 -4.28
N VAL A 184 57.68 -5.34 -5.49
CA VAL A 184 56.56 -6.14 -5.96
C VAL A 184 56.95 -7.60 -5.89
N MET A 185 56.39 -8.36 -4.94
CA MET A 185 56.78 -9.76 -4.72
C MET A 185 56.11 -10.69 -5.75
N PRO A 186 56.84 -11.69 -6.26
CA PRO A 186 56.22 -12.68 -7.16
C PRO A 186 55.00 -13.37 -6.54
N HIS A 187 53.89 -13.40 -7.24
CA HIS A 187 52.70 -14.18 -6.86
C HIS A 187 53.02 -15.70 -6.87
N ARG A 188 52.36 -16.48 -6.03
CA ARG A 188 52.56 -17.93 -5.94
C ARG A 188 52.44 -18.65 -7.30
N LYS A 189 51.64 -18.11 -8.21
CA LYS A 189 51.44 -18.59 -9.58
C LYS A 189 52.07 -17.69 -10.63
N TRP A 190 53.16 -17.06 -10.22
CA TRP A 190 53.92 -16.19 -11.09
C TRP A 190 54.43 -16.95 -12.32
N ARG A 191 54.44 -16.28 -13.47
CA ARG A 191 55.12 -16.64 -14.71
C ARG A 191 55.72 -15.41 -15.35
N MET A 192 56.75 -15.59 -16.19
CA MET A 192 57.43 -14.48 -16.86
C MET A 192 56.55 -13.82 -17.91
N GLU A 193 55.78 -14.58 -18.66
CA GLU A 193 54.94 -14.10 -19.75
C GLU A 193 53.48 -14.48 -19.56
N PHE A 194 52.61 -13.79 -20.26
CA PHE A 194 51.19 -14.10 -20.36
C PHE A 194 51.01 -15.30 -21.27
N GLN A 195 49.97 -16.09 -21.05
CA GLN A 195 49.50 -17.17 -21.88
C GLN A 195 48.15 -16.76 -22.49
N THR A 196 48.19 -16.23 -23.73
CA THR A 196 47.04 -15.57 -24.38
C THR A 196 45.96 -16.54 -24.83
N ASP A 197 46.31 -17.84 -25.03
CA ASP A 197 45.34 -18.93 -25.28
C ASP A 197 44.35 -19.14 -24.12
N GLN A 198 44.67 -18.65 -22.93
CA GLN A 198 43.85 -18.76 -21.73
C GLN A 198 43.00 -17.51 -21.46
N PHE A 199 43.13 -16.49 -22.31
CA PHE A 199 42.31 -15.26 -22.21
C PHE A 199 41.17 -15.33 -23.24
N PRO A 200 39.91 -15.21 -22.82
CA PRO A 200 38.79 -15.21 -23.74
C PRO A 200 38.90 -14.10 -24.79
N ASP A 201 38.62 -14.42 -26.03
CA ASP A 201 38.54 -13.46 -27.16
C ASP A 201 39.80 -12.59 -27.38
N TYR A 202 41.01 -13.05 -27.02
CA TYR A 202 42.24 -12.28 -27.14
C TYR A 202 42.46 -11.73 -28.56
N ASP A 203 42.32 -12.52 -29.59
CA ASP A 203 42.53 -12.12 -30.99
C ASP A 203 41.56 -11.03 -31.44
N ARG A 204 40.37 -11.03 -30.91
CA ARG A 204 39.36 -10.01 -31.16
C ARG A 204 39.80 -8.64 -30.59
N TRP A 205 40.42 -8.63 -29.42
CA TRP A 205 40.86 -7.40 -28.77
C TRP A 205 42.14 -6.80 -29.37
N MET A 206 42.96 -7.66 -29.94
CA MET A 206 44.16 -7.25 -30.65
C MET A 206 43.90 -6.73 -32.07
N THR A 207 42.66 -6.81 -32.55
CA THR A 207 42.29 -6.28 -33.87
C THR A 207 42.36 -4.77 -33.84
N PRO A 208 43.18 -4.11 -34.73
CA PRO A 208 43.28 -2.67 -34.80
C PRO A 208 41.91 -2.02 -35.05
N SER A 209 41.56 -1.05 -34.25
CA SER A 209 40.34 -0.27 -34.39
C SER A 209 40.68 1.22 -34.51
N SER A 210 39.95 1.92 -35.36
CA SER A 210 40.09 3.40 -35.48
C SER A 210 39.33 4.15 -34.36
N THR A 211 38.72 3.43 -33.42
CA THR A 211 37.98 4.02 -32.30
C THR A 211 38.91 4.81 -31.39
N PRO A 212 38.58 6.06 -31.00
CA PRO A 212 39.35 6.82 -30.03
C PRO A 212 39.50 6.07 -28.71
N LEU A 213 40.62 6.23 -28.00
CA LEU A 213 40.91 5.50 -26.75
C LEU A 213 39.81 5.63 -25.71
N TYR A 214 39.22 6.82 -25.58
CA TYR A 214 38.15 7.08 -24.62
C TYR A 214 36.82 6.35 -24.93
N GLN A 215 36.73 5.64 -26.07
CA GLN A 215 35.60 4.79 -26.48
C GLN A 215 36.04 3.35 -26.77
N ALA A 216 37.35 3.08 -26.78
CA ALA A 216 37.93 1.82 -27.20
C ALA A 216 38.06 0.79 -26.07
N TYR A 217 37.53 1.09 -24.88
CA TYR A 217 37.56 0.16 -23.77
C TYR A 217 36.47 -0.91 -23.87
N THR A 218 36.79 -2.07 -23.31
CA THR A 218 35.87 -3.22 -23.28
C THR A 218 36.00 -3.97 -21.95
N LEU A 219 34.91 -4.61 -21.50
CA LEU A 219 34.89 -5.49 -20.33
C LEU A 219 34.79 -6.93 -20.81
N THR A 220 35.68 -7.80 -20.32
CA THR A 220 35.63 -9.23 -20.65
C THR A 220 34.50 -9.93 -19.91
N GLU A 221 34.15 -11.15 -20.39
CA GLU A 221 33.39 -12.06 -19.56
C GLU A 221 34.22 -12.47 -18.33
N ARG A 222 33.54 -12.94 -17.29
CA ARG A 222 34.20 -13.53 -16.13
C ARG A 222 34.88 -14.85 -16.50
N PHE A 223 36.12 -14.98 -16.15
CA PHE A 223 36.89 -16.21 -16.33
C PHE A 223 37.80 -16.46 -15.14
N SER A 224 38.25 -17.72 -14.99
CA SER A 224 39.19 -18.08 -13.94
C SER A 224 40.61 -17.63 -14.32
N LEU A 225 41.26 -16.88 -13.48
CA LEU A 225 42.62 -16.43 -13.73
C LEU A 225 43.57 -17.67 -13.76
N PRO A 226 44.34 -17.89 -14.83
CA PRO A 226 45.08 -19.10 -15.06
C PRO A 226 45.96 -19.53 -13.87
N GLY A 227 45.79 -20.77 -13.43
CA GLY A 227 46.51 -21.35 -12.30
C GLY A 227 46.04 -20.88 -10.90
N THR A 228 45.00 -20.07 -10.82
CA THR A 228 44.37 -19.64 -9.58
C THR A 228 42.90 -20.10 -9.52
N SER A 229 42.26 -19.96 -8.37
CA SER A 229 40.80 -20.10 -8.21
C SER A 229 40.10 -18.76 -8.25
N GLU A 230 40.79 -17.70 -8.60
CA GLU A 230 40.24 -16.34 -8.61
C GLU A 230 39.52 -16.13 -9.95
N GLU A 231 38.30 -15.68 -9.87
CA GLU A 231 37.47 -15.32 -11.02
C GLU A 231 37.51 -13.82 -11.22
N VAL A 232 37.82 -13.41 -12.46
CA VAL A 232 38.06 -12.01 -12.78
C VAL A 232 37.32 -11.60 -14.06
N GLN A 233 37.03 -10.32 -14.16
CA GLN A 233 36.77 -9.61 -15.43
C GLN A 233 37.91 -8.61 -15.65
N LEU A 234 38.32 -8.43 -16.90
CA LEU A 234 39.31 -7.44 -17.27
C LEU A 234 38.66 -6.27 -17.98
N PHE A 235 38.97 -5.08 -17.51
CA PHE A 235 38.64 -3.84 -18.19
C PHE A 235 39.82 -3.49 -19.09
N LEU A 236 39.65 -3.66 -20.39
CA LEU A 236 40.70 -3.64 -21.39
C LEU A 236 40.69 -2.34 -22.19
N LEU A 237 41.89 -1.86 -22.52
CA LEU A 237 42.11 -0.82 -23.49
C LEU A 237 43.23 -1.24 -24.45
N PRO A 238 43.16 -0.85 -25.73
CA PRO A 238 44.28 -1.03 -26.62
C PRO A 238 45.46 -0.17 -26.17
N LEU A 239 46.64 -0.73 -26.18
CA LEU A 239 47.92 -0.01 -25.99
C LEU A 239 48.45 0.43 -27.35
N ARG A 240 48.47 1.72 -27.59
CA ARG A 240 48.86 2.30 -28.91
C ARG A 240 49.98 3.31 -28.78
N GLY A 241 50.82 3.31 -29.80
CA GLY A 241 51.79 4.39 -30.03
C GLY A 241 51.10 5.67 -30.52
N ARG A 242 51.87 6.76 -30.56
CA ARG A 242 51.39 8.05 -31.05
C ARG A 242 51.02 8.05 -32.54
N ASP A 243 51.63 7.16 -33.31
CA ASP A 243 51.36 6.93 -34.73
C ASP A 243 50.11 6.04 -34.96
N GLY A 244 49.50 5.52 -33.90
CA GLY A 244 48.37 4.61 -33.94
C GLY A 244 48.75 3.14 -34.03
N THR A 245 50.07 2.80 -34.04
CA THR A 245 50.53 1.43 -34.01
C THR A 245 50.03 0.70 -32.75
N MET A 246 49.48 -0.50 -32.93
CA MET A 246 49.00 -1.32 -31.82
C MET A 246 50.17 -2.05 -31.17
N TYR A 247 50.47 -1.78 -29.93
CA TYR A 247 51.53 -2.41 -29.15
C TYR A 247 51.06 -3.56 -28.29
N GLY A 248 49.75 -3.62 -28.00
CA GLY A 248 49.18 -4.62 -27.12
C GLY A 248 47.92 -4.16 -26.41
N LEU A 249 47.77 -4.61 -25.19
CA LEU A 249 46.61 -4.30 -24.34
C LEU A 249 47.06 -3.82 -22.96
N CYS A 250 46.31 -2.95 -22.35
CA CYS A 250 46.47 -2.61 -20.94
C CYS A 250 45.10 -2.49 -20.26
N GLY A 251 45.12 -2.42 -18.94
CA GLY A 251 43.87 -2.22 -18.22
C GLY A 251 43.89 -2.68 -16.77
N PHE A 252 42.71 -2.90 -16.25
CA PHE A 252 42.48 -3.22 -14.85
C PHE A 252 41.74 -4.54 -14.65
N GLU A 253 42.07 -5.19 -13.57
CA GLU A 253 41.39 -6.41 -13.13
C GLU A 253 40.30 -6.07 -12.12
N ILE A 254 39.14 -6.69 -12.28
CA ILE A 254 38.04 -6.66 -11.34
C ILE A 254 37.80 -8.10 -10.89
N SER A 255 38.36 -8.47 -9.74
CA SER A 255 38.14 -9.82 -9.23
C SER A 255 36.76 -9.96 -8.56
N GLN A 256 36.23 -11.19 -8.55
CA GLN A 256 34.98 -11.50 -7.84
C GLN A 256 35.05 -11.13 -6.36
N SER A 257 36.21 -11.33 -5.74
CA SER A 257 36.46 -10.99 -4.33
C SER A 257 36.40 -9.47 -4.10
N PHE A 258 37.07 -8.73 -4.97
CA PHE A 258 37.05 -7.26 -4.96
C PHE A 258 35.63 -6.72 -5.20
N PHE A 259 34.93 -7.23 -6.22
CA PHE A 259 33.57 -6.80 -6.54
C PHE A 259 32.60 -7.05 -5.38
N LYS A 260 32.66 -8.24 -4.78
CA LYS A 260 31.85 -8.60 -3.61
C LYS A 260 32.08 -7.66 -2.43
N GLN A 261 33.31 -7.24 -2.21
CA GLN A 261 33.68 -6.40 -1.06
C GLN A 261 33.31 -4.94 -1.27
N ASN A 262 33.57 -4.40 -2.47
CA ASN A 262 33.45 -2.95 -2.72
C ASN A 262 32.06 -2.52 -3.21
N PHE A 263 31.27 -3.44 -3.77
CA PHE A 263 29.91 -3.17 -4.27
C PHE A 263 28.81 -3.85 -3.47
N ALA A 264 29.11 -4.21 -2.21
CA ALA A 264 28.09 -4.65 -1.28
C ALA A 264 27.12 -3.49 -0.93
N GLN A 265 25.82 -3.75 -1.03
CA GLN A 265 24.80 -2.72 -0.86
C GLN A 265 24.30 -2.64 0.59
N PRO A 266 24.23 -1.45 1.18
CA PRO A 266 23.53 -1.23 2.45
C PRO A 266 22.02 -1.30 2.19
N THR A 267 21.37 -2.34 2.68
CA THR A 267 19.94 -2.58 2.41
C THR A 267 19.27 -3.29 3.58
N GLY A 268 17.95 -3.15 3.69
CA GLY A 268 17.13 -3.95 4.60
C GLY A 268 16.72 -5.32 4.06
N PHE A 269 17.14 -5.70 2.85
CA PHE A 269 16.91 -7.04 2.31
C PHE A 269 18.00 -8.00 2.80
N ASP A 270 17.62 -9.12 3.42
CA ASP A 270 18.57 -10.08 4.01
C ASP A 270 19.49 -10.73 2.98
N HIS A 271 18.98 -11.03 1.77
CA HIS A 271 19.67 -11.78 0.73
C HIS A 271 19.62 -11.05 -0.63
N LEU A 272 19.94 -9.75 -0.62
CA LEU A 272 20.05 -9.00 -1.89
C LEU A 272 21.22 -9.54 -2.71
N ILE A 273 21.02 -9.66 -4.01
CA ILE A 273 22.03 -10.08 -4.98
C ILE A 273 22.09 -9.01 -6.07
N CYS A 274 23.29 -8.49 -6.29
CA CYS A 274 23.60 -7.58 -7.37
C CYS A 274 24.49 -8.31 -8.38
N LEU A 275 24.15 -8.25 -9.65
CA LEU A 275 24.85 -8.94 -10.73
C LEU A 275 25.28 -7.93 -11.79
N LEU A 276 26.54 -8.08 -12.26
CA LEU A 276 27.09 -7.43 -13.44
C LEU A 276 27.43 -8.51 -14.47
N ALA A 277 26.66 -8.61 -15.53
CA ALA A 277 26.78 -9.66 -16.54
C ALA A 277 26.99 -9.08 -17.94
N PRO A 278 27.57 -9.86 -18.86
CA PRO A 278 27.56 -9.53 -20.29
C PRO A 278 26.14 -9.33 -20.83
N ALA A 279 25.98 -8.57 -21.92
CA ALA A 279 24.68 -8.17 -22.49
C ALA A 279 24.07 -9.19 -23.44
N ASP A 280 24.18 -10.47 -23.15
CA ASP A 280 23.63 -11.54 -23.98
C ASP A 280 22.10 -11.63 -23.90
N SER A 281 21.48 -12.50 -24.71
CA SER A 281 20.02 -12.68 -24.80
C SER A 281 19.33 -13.07 -23.50
N GLY A 282 20.10 -13.39 -22.47
CA GLY A 282 19.65 -13.68 -21.12
C GLY A 282 20.53 -13.01 -20.06
N LEU A 283 20.44 -13.47 -18.83
CA LEU A 283 21.35 -13.12 -17.75
C LEU A 283 22.21 -14.34 -17.43
N ASN A 284 23.41 -14.41 -17.99
CA ASN A 284 24.36 -15.47 -17.68
C ASN A 284 25.04 -15.19 -16.33
N ALA A 285 24.50 -15.76 -15.27
CA ALA A 285 25.05 -15.55 -13.93
C ALA A 285 26.40 -16.23 -13.73
N SER A 286 26.76 -17.25 -14.54
CA SER A 286 28.09 -17.86 -14.49
C SER A 286 29.18 -16.95 -15.04
N ALA A 287 28.85 -16.05 -15.95
CA ALA A 287 29.75 -15.05 -16.51
C ALA A 287 29.67 -13.68 -15.81
N ALA A 288 28.83 -13.56 -14.77
CA ALA A 288 28.60 -12.33 -14.04
C ALA A 288 29.48 -12.19 -12.80
N LEU A 289 29.92 -10.97 -12.49
CA LEU A 289 30.36 -10.62 -11.13
C LEU A 289 29.15 -10.41 -10.24
N SER A 290 29.29 -10.79 -8.98
CA SER A 290 28.20 -10.72 -8.03
C SER A 290 28.60 -10.10 -6.70
N SER A 291 27.71 -9.29 -6.13
CA SER A 291 27.80 -8.76 -4.77
C SER A 291 26.46 -8.95 -4.05
N GLY A 292 26.39 -8.56 -2.80
CA GLY A 292 25.18 -8.73 -1.99
C GLY A 292 25.02 -7.65 -0.93
N THR A 293 24.39 -7.98 0.18
CA THR A 293 24.22 -7.07 1.31
C THR A 293 25.52 -6.87 2.08
N THR A 294 25.75 -5.68 2.62
CA THR A 294 26.88 -5.40 3.50
C THR A 294 26.80 -6.26 4.77
N GLY A 295 27.83 -7.10 5.00
CA GLY A 295 27.88 -8.02 6.14
C GLY A 295 26.93 -9.23 6.05
N GLY A 296 26.16 -9.35 4.99
CA GLY A 296 25.25 -10.47 4.76
C GLY A 296 25.86 -11.63 4.00
N TYR A 297 25.22 -12.80 4.13
CA TYR A 297 25.50 -13.94 3.28
C TYR A 297 24.53 -13.96 2.11
N PHE A 298 25.07 -14.17 0.90
CA PHE A 298 24.25 -14.39 -0.28
C PHE A 298 24.80 -15.56 -1.09
N HIS A 299 23.93 -16.26 -1.76
CA HIS A 299 24.30 -17.32 -2.69
C HIS A 299 24.09 -16.80 -4.11
N ALA A 300 25.20 -16.52 -4.80
CA ALA A 300 25.14 -16.07 -6.19
C ALA A 300 24.59 -17.20 -7.09
N PRO A 301 23.63 -16.89 -7.99
CA PRO A 301 23.23 -17.85 -9.01
C PRO A 301 24.43 -18.18 -9.92
N ARG A 302 24.44 -19.38 -10.46
CA ARG A 302 25.52 -19.86 -11.35
C ARG A 302 25.02 -20.28 -12.72
N ASP A 303 23.71 -20.14 -12.94
CA ASP A 303 23.03 -20.62 -14.13
C ASP A 303 22.71 -19.47 -15.08
N MET A 304 22.32 -19.83 -16.30
CA MET A 304 21.63 -18.92 -17.18
C MET A 304 20.25 -18.61 -16.60
N LEU A 305 19.95 -17.35 -16.35
CA LEU A 305 18.69 -16.89 -15.80
C LEU A 305 17.77 -16.38 -16.92
N VAL A 306 16.60 -16.98 -17.03
CA VAL A 306 15.56 -16.56 -17.97
C VAL A 306 14.77 -15.42 -17.34
N LEU A 307 14.60 -14.34 -18.08
CA LEU A 307 13.90 -13.13 -17.64
C LEU A 307 12.41 -13.21 -18.01
N ARG A 308 11.53 -13.07 -17.02
CA ARG A 308 10.08 -13.02 -17.20
C ARG A 308 9.50 -11.80 -16.49
N SER A 309 8.77 -10.96 -17.19
CA SER A 309 8.11 -9.80 -16.57
C SER A 309 7.05 -10.23 -15.55
N MET A 310 7.04 -9.56 -14.39
CA MET A 310 6.03 -9.71 -13.32
C MET A 310 5.07 -8.51 -13.24
N GLY A 311 5.24 -7.55 -14.16
CA GLY A 311 4.49 -6.30 -14.23
C GLY A 311 5.25 -5.10 -13.67
N GLY A 312 5.15 -3.95 -14.34
CA GLY A 312 5.97 -2.79 -14.07
C GLY A 312 7.45 -3.06 -14.38
N SER A 313 8.33 -2.56 -13.55
CA SER A 313 9.79 -2.75 -13.60
C SER A 313 10.25 -4.13 -13.07
N LEU A 314 9.35 -4.85 -12.38
CA LEU A 314 9.70 -6.10 -11.71
C LEU A 314 9.83 -7.26 -12.69
N THR A 315 10.95 -7.96 -12.62
CA THR A 315 11.28 -9.11 -13.44
C THR A 315 11.53 -10.33 -12.54
N GLN A 316 10.98 -11.47 -12.93
CA GLN A 316 11.35 -12.76 -12.38
C GLN A 316 12.55 -13.30 -13.15
N LEU A 317 13.59 -13.68 -12.41
CA LEU A 317 14.79 -14.32 -12.95
C LEU A 317 14.70 -15.80 -12.56
N ILE A 318 14.64 -16.67 -13.55
CA ILE A 318 14.41 -18.12 -13.37
C ILE A 318 15.67 -18.86 -13.80
N GLY A 319 16.32 -19.54 -12.86
CA GLY A 319 17.40 -20.50 -13.09
C GLY A 319 16.89 -21.93 -13.08
N SER A 320 17.81 -22.91 -13.14
CA SER A 320 17.50 -24.34 -13.10
C SER A 320 16.83 -24.74 -11.77
N ASP A 321 17.41 -24.35 -10.65
CA ASP A 321 16.97 -24.75 -9.30
C ASP A 321 16.51 -23.59 -8.43
N SER A 322 16.58 -22.37 -8.93
CA SER A 322 16.31 -21.18 -8.15
C SER A 322 15.56 -20.12 -8.97
N ALA A 323 14.75 -19.34 -8.29
CA ALA A 323 14.05 -18.20 -8.87
C ALA A 323 14.24 -16.97 -7.99
N TYR A 324 14.36 -15.84 -8.63
CA TYR A 324 14.56 -14.54 -7.98
C TYR A 324 13.53 -13.55 -8.49
N ALA A 325 13.23 -12.53 -7.67
CA ALA A 325 12.45 -11.38 -8.06
C ALA A 325 13.32 -10.13 -7.97
N GLY A 326 13.34 -9.31 -9.00
CA GLY A 326 14.20 -8.14 -9.01
C GLY A 326 14.02 -7.27 -10.24
N ILE A 327 14.97 -6.42 -10.49
CA ILE A 327 15.03 -5.53 -11.65
C ILE A 327 16.29 -5.87 -12.43
N SER A 328 16.15 -5.95 -13.74
CA SER A 328 17.27 -6.24 -14.64
C SER A 328 17.14 -5.45 -15.91
N GLU A 329 18.12 -4.61 -16.19
CA GLU A 329 18.16 -3.74 -17.36
C GLU A 329 19.51 -3.79 -18.06
N LEU A 330 19.50 -3.40 -19.34
CA LEU A 330 20.71 -3.25 -20.16
C LEU A 330 21.26 -1.85 -19.96
N CYS A 331 22.55 -1.79 -19.64
CA CYS A 331 23.31 -0.56 -19.51
C CYS A 331 24.39 -0.51 -20.59
N ARG A 332 24.72 0.70 -21.07
CA ARG A 332 25.85 0.88 -21.99
C ARG A 332 27.13 1.02 -21.20
N LEU A 333 28.16 0.30 -21.59
CA LEU A 333 29.51 0.49 -21.09
C LEU A 333 30.30 1.42 -22.02
N SER A 334 30.23 1.17 -23.33
CA SER A 334 30.82 1.98 -24.39
C SER A 334 29.87 2.02 -25.58
N GLU A 335 30.23 2.73 -26.67
CA GLU A 335 29.41 2.75 -27.89
C GLU A 335 29.18 1.35 -28.47
N ASN A 336 30.15 0.45 -28.32
CA ASN A 336 30.14 -0.88 -28.91
C ASN A 336 29.85 -2.01 -27.93
N GLN A 337 29.75 -1.72 -26.65
CA GLN A 337 29.51 -2.75 -25.63
C GLN A 337 28.44 -2.32 -24.63
N SER A 338 27.52 -3.24 -24.38
CA SER A 338 26.53 -3.15 -23.32
C SER A 338 26.76 -4.26 -22.30
N TYR A 339 26.31 -4.04 -21.10
CA TYR A 339 26.26 -5.02 -20.04
C TYR A 339 24.88 -5.03 -19.39
N ARG A 340 24.59 -6.05 -18.66
CA ARG A 340 23.32 -6.18 -17.94
C ARG A 340 23.56 -6.07 -16.44
N LEU A 341 22.87 -5.14 -15.82
CA LEU A 341 22.77 -5.07 -14.36
C LEU A 341 21.52 -5.77 -13.89
N ALA A 342 21.60 -6.45 -12.77
CA ALA A 342 20.44 -6.98 -12.09
C ALA A 342 20.59 -6.82 -10.58
N VAL A 343 19.50 -6.43 -9.93
CA VAL A 343 19.37 -6.42 -8.47
C VAL A 343 18.14 -7.24 -8.12
N CYS A 344 18.33 -8.31 -7.38
CA CYS A 344 17.29 -9.27 -7.09
C CYS A 344 17.40 -9.87 -5.69
N ILE A 345 16.30 -10.45 -5.23
CA ILE A 345 16.21 -11.25 -4.01
C ILE A 345 15.65 -12.62 -4.33
N PRO A 346 15.94 -13.66 -3.54
CA PRO A 346 15.32 -14.97 -3.72
C PRO A 346 13.79 -14.89 -3.73
N MET A 347 13.14 -15.64 -4.60
CA MET A 347 11.67 -15.65 -4.70
C MET A 347 11.00 -16.08 -3.39
N THR A 348 11.67 -16.91 -2.59
CA THR A 348 11.22 -17.28 -1.24
C THR A 348 11.11 -16.09 -0.33
N ASP A 349 12.13 -15.22 -0.34
CA ASP A 349 12.16 -14.02 0.50
C ASP A 349 11.18 -12.96 0.01
N TYR A 350 11.08 -12.77 -1.31
CA TYR A 350 10.07 -11.93 -1.91
C TYR A 350 8.65 -12.35 -1.51
N ARG A 351 8.34 -13.67 -1.59
CA ARG A 351 7.04 -14.20 -1.15
C ARG A 351 6.84 -14.04 0.35
N ARG A 352 7.90 -14.25 1.16
CA ARG A 352 7.84 -14.07 2.62
C ARG A 352 7.51 -12.62 2.99
N LEU A 353 8.15 -11.63 2.35
CA LEU A 353 7.90 -10.21 2.58
C LEU A 353 6.45 -9.84 2.28
N ILE A 354 5.93 -10.29 1.12
CA ILE A 354 4.53 -10.06 0.77
C ILE A 354 3.58 -10.80 1.71
N PHE A 355 3.88 -12.07 2.04
CA PHE A 355 3.02 -12.88 2.91
C PHE A 355 2.99 -12.36 4.34
N SER A 356 4.13 -11.97 4.92
CA SER A 356 4.19 -11.43 6.28
C SER A 356 3.41 -10.12 6.41
N GLY A 357 3.54 -9.22 5.43
CA GLY A 357 2.73 -8.00 5.37
C GLY A 357 1.24 -8.30 5.25
N ASN A 358 0.85 -9.23 4.37
CA ASN A 358 -0.53 -9.65 4.19
C ASN A 358 -1.10 -10.38 5.42
N LEU A 359 -0.31 -11.23 6.09
CA LEU A 359 -0.73 -11.93 7.31
C LEU A 359 -0.98 -10.95 8.46
N GLN A 360 -0.11 -9.98 8.64
CA GLN A 360 -0.25 -8.94 9.67
C GLN A 360 -1.56 -8.16 9.47
N MET A 361 -1.86 -7.76 8.22
CA MET A 361 -3.10 -7.08 7.86
C MET A 361 -4.33 -7.97 8.04
N LEU A 362 -4.23 -9.26 7.70
CA LEU A 362 -5.31 -10.22 7.91
C LEU A 362 -5.62 -10.39 9.40
N LEU A 363 -4.61 -10.48 10.26
CA LEU A 363 -4.79 -10.57 11.71
C LEU A 363 -5.46 -9.32 12.29
N ILE A 364 -5.07 -8.12 11.82
CA ILE A 364 -5.72 -6.87 12.22
C ILE A 364 -7.18 -6.86 11.75
N GLY A 365 -7.46 -7.30 10.51
CA GLY A 365 -8.81 -7.42 9.96
C GLY A 365 -9.68 -8.38 10.78
N LEU A 366 -9.17 -9.54 11.16
CA LEU A 366 -9.86 -10.50 12.04
C LEU A 366 -10.12 -9.92 13.43
N PHE A 367 -9.16 -9.19 13.99
CA PHE A 367 -9.34 -8.51 15.27
C PHE A 367 -10.46 -7.47 15.20
N ILE A 368 -10.48 -6.65 14.14
CA ILE A 368 -11.55 -5.66 13.91
C ILE A 368 -12.90 -6.36 13.78
N LEU A 369 -12.97 -7.44 12.99
CA LEU A 369 -14.20 -8.22 12.82
C LEU A 369 -14.70 -8.79 14.15
N PHE A 370 -13.81 -9.39 14.94
CA PHE A 370 -14.13 -9.91 16.27
C PHE A 370 -14.63 -8.79 17.20
N PHE A 371 -13.97 -7.64 17.18
CA PHE A 371 -14.37 -6.49 17.97
C PHE A 371 -15.76 -5.96 17.58
N VAL A 372 -16.07 -5.91 16.28
CA VAL A 372 -17.42 -5.53 15.79
C VAL A 372 -18.47 -6.51 16.27
N VAL A 373 -18.23 -7.81 16.11
CA VAL A 373 -19.16 -8.85 16.57
C VAL A 373 -19.38 -8.74 18.08
N PHE A 374 -18.31 -8.56 18.85
CA PHE A 374 -18.39 -8.37 20.29
C PHE A 374 -19.22 -7.13 20.67
N CYS A 375 -18.98 -6.00 20.01
CA CYS A 375 -19.75 -4.77 20.23
C CYS A 375 -21.23 -4.95 19.86
N CYS A 376 -21.52 -5.63 18.74
CA CYS A 376 -22.89 -5.93 18.33
C CYS A 376 -23.60 -6.84 19.34
N MET A 377 -22.93 -7.88 19.83
CA MET A 377 -23.46 -8.78 20.87
C MET A 377 -23.69 -8.03 22.18
N TYR A 378 -22.72 -7.22 22.60
CA TYR A 378 -22.84 -6.40 23.81
C TYR A 378 -24.00 -5.41 23.69
N PHE A 379 -24.13 -4.75 22.54
CA PHE A 379 -25.25 -3.84 22.25
C PHE A 379 -26.59 -4.56 22.28
N HIS A 380 -26.66 -5.75 21.65
CA HIS A 380 -27.87 -6.56 21.66
C HIS A 380 -28.28 -6.97 23.07
N GLN A 381 -27.34 -7.48 23.88
CA GLN A 381 -27.63 -7.96 25.23
C GLN A 381 -27.97 -6.85 26.23
N HIS A 382 -27.21 -5.75 26.20
CA HIS A 382 -27.30 -4.72 27.24
C HIS A 382 -28.20 -3.52 26.89
N ILE A 383 -28.50 -3.31 25.62
CA ILE A 383 -29.28 -2.15 25.17
C ILE A 383 -30.57 -2.59 24.48
N LEU A 384 -30.47 -3.43 23.46
CA LEU A 384 -31.62 -3.76 22.63
C LEU A 384 -32.58 -4.74 23.35
N SER A 385 -32.05 -5.79 23.96
CA SER A 385 -32.86 -6.79 24.66
C SER A 385 -33.65 -6.21 25.86
N PRO A 386 -33.06 -5.40 26.75
CA PRO A 386 -33.84 -4.75 27.81
C PRO A 386 -34.88 -3.76 27.28
N ALA A 387 -34.55 -3.00 26.24
CA ALA A 387 -35.47 -2.04 25.62
C ALA A 387 -36.67 -2.74 24.99
N PHE A 388 -36.46 -3.87 24.33
CA PHE A 388 -37.53 -4.69 23.78
C PHE A 388 -38.44 -5.30 24.88
N ARG A 389 -37.85 -5.77 26.00
CA ARG A 389 -38.62 -6.29 27.13
C ARG A 389 -39.50 -5.20 27.74
N GLN A 390 -38.95 -4.01 27.97
CA GLN A 390 -39.76 -2.87 28.45
C GLN A 390 -40.87 -2.50 27.47
N PHE A 391 -40.60 -2.48 26.18
CA PHE A 391 -41.61 -2.21 25.16
C PHE A 391 -42.73 -3.27 25.14
N GLU A 392 -42.41 -4.55 25.31
CA GLU A 392 -43.41 -5.59 25.42
C GLU A 392 -44.24 -5.48 26.71
N GLU A 393 -43.59 -5.12 27.83
CA GLU A 393 -44.27 -4.90 29.10
C GLU A 393 -45.24 -3.71 29.01
N ASP A 394 -44.77 -2.55 28.49
CA ASP A 394 -45.61 -1.37 28.28
C ASP A 394 -46.76 -1.66 27.31
N ARG A 395 -46.54 -2.46 26.28
CA ARG A 395 -47.59 -2.88 25.33
C ARG A 395 -48.60 -3.83 25.96
N ARG A 396 -48.14 -4.75 26.84
CA ARG A 396 -49.03 -5.63 27.61
C ARG A 396 -49.85 -4.86 28.61
N GLU A 397 -49.25 -3.89 29.29
CA GLU A 397 -49.96 -3.02 30.24
C GLU A 397 -50.99 -2.12 29.54
N SER A 398 -50.62 -1.55 28.39
CA SER A 398 -51.54 -0.75 27.56
C SER A 398 -52.72 -1.58 27.07
N ARG A 399 -52.50 -2.85 26.66
CA ARG A 399 -53.59 -3.77 26.30
C ARG A 399 -54.48 -4.09 27.49
N ARG A 400 -53.90 -4.39 28.67
CA ARG A 400 -54.69 -4.62 29.89
C ARG A 400 -55.57 -3.45 30.23
N ARG A 401 -55.03 -2.22 30.17
CA ARG A 401 -55.82 -1.00 30.41
C ARG A 401 -56.93 -0.83 29.37
N MET A 402 -56.67 -1.12 28.12
CA MET A 402 -57.69 -1.07 27.07
C MET A 402 -58.78 -2.14 27.30
N ASP A 403 -58.42 -3.35 27.71
CA ASP A 403 -59.35 -4.42 28.01
C ASP A 403 -60.19 -4.07 29.25
N GLU A 404 -59.58 -3.47 30.30
CA GLU A 404 -60.27 -2.97 31.50
C GLU A 404 -61.27 -1.86 31.13
N LEU A 405 -60.85 -0.88 30.34
CA LEU A 405 -61.73 0.20 29.87
C LEU A 405 -62.89 -0.32 28.99
N GLN A 406 -62.64 -1.35 28.18
CA GLN A 406 -63.70 -1.99 27.39
C GLN A 406 -64.68 -2.74 28.28
N MET A 407 -64.21 -3.43 29.32
CA MET A 407 -65.08 -4.08 30.30
C MET A 407 -65.91 -3.08 31.08
N GLU A 408 -65.30 -2.00 31.59
CA GLU A 408 -66.04 -0.91 32.25
C GLU A 408 -67.09 -0.29 31.33
N ARG A 409 -66.73 -0.06 30.06
CA ARG A 409 -67.71 0.43 29.07
C ARG A 409 -68.85 -0.54 28.82
N GLN A 410 -68.57 -1.83 28.73
CA GLN A 410 -69.62 -2.88 28.60
C GLN A 410 -70.50 -2.94 29.84
N GLN A 411 -69.90 -2.87 31.04
CA GLN A 411 -70.67 -2.87 32.31
C GLN A 411 -71.57 -1.64 32.38
N MET A 412 -71.05 -0.47 32.02
CA MET A 412 -71.83 0.78 31.99
C MET A 412 -72.95 0.70 30.93
N GLN A 413 -72.72 0.11 29.76
CA GLN A 413 -73.75 -0.12 28.75
C GLN A 413 -74.83 -1.09 29.23
N THR A 414 -74.45 -2.16 29.95
CA THR A 414 -75.39 -3.12 30.52
C THR A 414 -76.24 -2.51 31.61
N GLU A 415 -75.63 -1.65 32.45
CA GLU A 415 -76.36 -0.90 33.50
C GLU A 415 -77.28 0.16 32.90
N LEU A 416 -76.89 0.85 31.85
CA LEU A 416 -77.75 1.75 31.07
C LEU A 416 -78.92 1.05 30.41
N SER A 417 -78.68 -0.11 29.85
CA SER A 417 -79.80 -0.94 29.27
C SER A 417 -80.79 -1.42 30.33
N ARG A 418 -80.23 -1.78 31.49
CA ARG A 418 -81.07 -2.20 32.64
C ARG A 418 -81.90 -1.04 33.18
N LEU A 419 -81.30 0.14 33.30
CA LEU A 419 -82.01 1.37 33.67
C LEU A 419 -83.06 1.78 32.62
N ALA A 420 -82.74 1.63 31.32
CA ALA A 420 -83.73 1.85 30.25
C ALA A 420 -84.89 0.91 30.27
N ASP A 421 -84.65 -0.36 30.63
CA ASP A 421 -85.75 -1.40 30.81
C ASP A 421 -86.60 -1.13 32.04
N VAL A 422 -86.00 -0.56 33.11
CA VAL A 422 -86.76 -0.13 34.30
C VAL A 422 -87.57 1.12 33.98
N CYS A 423 -87.04 2.10 33.25
CA CYS A 423 -87.81 3.25 32.79
C CYS A 423 -88.92 2.93 31.79
N ARG A 424 -88.85 1.82 31.08
CA ARG A 424 -89.85 1.37 30.13
C ARG A 424 -91.05 0.68 30.80
N LYS A 425 -90.94 0.30 32.10
CA LYS A 425 -91.99 -0.31 32.90
C LYS A 425 -92.77 0.70 33.71
N GLU A 426 -92.34 1.90 33.90
CA GLU A 426 -93.08 2.98 34.51
C GLU A 426 -93.59 3.96 33.46
N SER A 427 -94.86 3.93 33.16
CA SER A 427 -95.63 4.80 32.29
C SER A 427 -95.38 6.26 32.57
N VAL A 428 -94.65 6.93 31.70
CA VAL A 428 -94.71 8.38 31.54
C VAL A 428 -94.94 8.71 30.06
N PRO A 429 -96.10 8.47 29.53
CA PRO A 429 -96.46 8.92 28.19
C PRO A 429 -96.89 10.37 28.15
N ASP A 430 -97.46 10.91 29.20
CA ASP A 430 -98.20 12.20 29.16
C ASP A 430 -97.27 13.48 29.28
N ALA A 431 -96.31 13.42 30.17
CA ALA A 431 -95.43 14.60 30.39
C ALA A 431 -94.38 14.87 29.28
N PHE A 432 -93.92 13.81 28.65
CA PHE A 432 -92.94 13.96 27.52
C PHE A 432 -93.65 14.36 26.22
N GLN A 433 -94.88 13.94 26.06
CA GLN A 433 -95.71 14.34 24.91
C GLN A 433 -96.05 15.83 25.00
N THR A 434 -96.50 16.28 26.18
CA THR A 434 -96.73 17.72 26.45
C THR A 434 -95.43 18.57 26.18
N PHE A 435 -94.27 18.04 26.56
CA PHE A 435 -92.98 18.71 26.28
C PHE A 435 -92.72 18.82 24.75
N LEU A 436 -92.94 17.82 23.95
CA LEU A 436 -92.79 17.87 22.53
C LEU A 436 -93.74 18.81 21.83
N GLU A 437 -95.01 18.88 22.27
CA GLU A 437 -96.05 19.72 21.74
C GLU A 437 -95.82 21.26 22.13
N GLY A 438 -95.06 21.46 23.21
CA GLY A 438 -94.68 22.79 23.67
C GLY A 438 -93.55 23.47 22.87
N ILE A 439 -92.68 22.66 22.21
CA ILE A 439 -91.48 23.15 21.51
C ILE A 439 -91.82 24.15 20.37
N PRO A 440 -92.83 23.92 19.51
CA PRO A 440 -93.24 24.82 18.45
C PRO A 440 -93.79 26.14 18.99
N ASN A 441 -94.27 26.19 20.23
CA ASN A 441 -94.87 27.34 20.87
C ASN A 441 -93.88 28.30 21.51
N LEU A 442 -92.60 28.02 21.41
CA LEU A 442 -91.53 28.87 21.90
C LEU A 442 -91.33 30.06 20.93
N THR A 443 -91.23 31.25 21.49
CA THR A 443 -90.86 32.46 20.73
C THR A 443 -89.41 32.38 20.24
N LYS A 444 -88.99 33.18 19.28
CA LYS A 444 -87.63 33.17 18.73
C LYS A 444 -86.52 33.25 19.79
N THR A 445 -86.70 34.03 20.80
CA THR A 445 -85.77 34.22 21.93
C THR A 445 -85.78 33.00 22.84
N GLU A 446 -86.99 32.54 23.25
CA GLU A 446 -87.13 31.33 24.06
C GLU A 446 -86.58 30.11 23.36
N ARG A 447 -86.72 29.99 22.07
CA ARG A 447 -86.16 28.94 21.26
C ARG A 447 -84.63 28.94 21.29
N ARG A 448 -83.99 30.09 21.12
CA ARG A 448 -82.55 30.19 21.20
C ARG A 448 -82.02 29.87 22.62
N ILE A 449 -82.73 30.24 23.68
CA ILE A 449 -82.40 29.83 25.04
C ILE A 449 -82.58 28.34 25.25
N PHE A 450 -83.63 27.76 24.73
CA PHE A 450 -83.89 26.34 24.75
C PHE A 450 -82.81 25.55 24.00
N ASP A 451 -82.45 25.94 22.75
CA ASP A 451 -81.41 25.33 21.94
C ASP A 451 -80.06 25.43 22.66
N GLY A 452 -79.74 26.52 23.41
CA GLY A 452 -78.56 26.62 24.25
C GLY A 452 -78.54 25.54 25.36
N TYR A 453 -79.69 25.33 26.06
CA TYR A 453 -79.77 24.27 27.06
C TYR A 453 -79.69 22.82 26.44
N VAL A 454 -80.20 22.66 25.27
CA VAL A 454 -80.09 21.41 24.50
C VAL A 454 -78.64 21.15 24.08
N ALA A 455 -77.90 22.20 23.75
CA ALA A 455 -76.47 22.15 23.42
C ALA A 455 -75.59 22.00 24.68
N GLY A 456 -76.16 21.99 25.88
CA GLY A 456 -75.44 21.76 27.13
C GLY A 456 -74.82 23.03 27.73
N LEU A 457 -75.17 24.19 27.21
CA LEU A 457 -74.70 25.51 27.75
C LEU A 457 -75.26 25.77 29.12
N ARG A 458 -74.47 26.37 30.00
CA ARG A 458 -74.89 26.82 31.31
C ARG A 458 -75.60 28.16 31.21
N SER A 459 -76.50 28.50 32.18
CA SER A 459 -77.25 29.73 32.18
C SER A 459 -76.38 31.01 32.01
N ARG A 460 -75.15 31.02 32.54
CA ARG A 460 -74.20 32.16 32.40
C ARG A 460 -73.70 32.27 30.94
N GLU A 461 -73.41 31.18 30.32
CA GLU A 461 -72.92 31.15 28.93
C GLU A 461 -74.02 31.61 27.96
N ILE A 462 -75.31 31.26 28.26
CA ILE A 462 -76.47 31.71 27.49
C ILE A 462 -76.71 33.21 27.66
N VAL A 463 -76.49 33.74 28.88
CA VAL A 463 -76.57 35.21 29.15
C VAL A 463 -75.51 35.94 28.33
N GLU A 464 -74.30 35.48 28.31
CA GLU A 464 -73.21 36.12 27.53
C GLU A 464 -73.43 35.95 26.00
N GLN A 465 -73.86 34.77 25.53
CA GLN A 465 -74.06 34.55 24.11
C GLN A 465 -75.23 35.30 23.50
N LEU A 466 -76.26 35.52 24.28
CA LEU A 466 -77.46 36.22 23.83
C LEU A 466 -77.51 37.69 24.21
N ASP A 467 -76.48 38.20 24.94
CA ASP A 467 -76.37 39.58 25.46
C ASP A 467 -77.64 40.02 26.22
N ILE A 468 -78.12 39.19 27.15
CA ILE A 468 -79.31 39.46 27.95
C ILE A 468 -78.94 39.51 29.43
N LYS A 469 -79.76 40.25 30.22
CA LYS A 469 -79.53 40.24 31.67
C LYS A 469 -80.04 38.94 32.29
N ASP A 470 -79.42 38.53 33.42
CA ASP A 470 -79.79 37.32 34.15
C ASP A 470 -81.29 37.34 34.57
N SER A 471 -81.79 38.51 34.90
CA SER A 471 -83.25 38.73 35.19
C SER A 471 -84.13 38.40 33.96
N THR A 472 -83.64 38.75 32.76
CA THR A 472 -84.33 38.46 31.50
C THR A 472 -84.28 36.97 31.15
N LEU A 473 -83.18 36.34 31.41
CA LEU A 473 -83.05 34.86 31.23
C LEU A 473 -84.04 34.14 32.19
N ARG A 474 -84.12 34.56 33.46
CA ARG A 474 -85.07 33.95 34.44
C ARG A 474 -86.51 34.12 33.97
N PHE A 475 -86.86 35.28 33.44
CA PHE A 475 -88.19 35.49 32.89
C PHE A 475 -88.48 34.55 31.70
N HIS A 476 -87.56 34.44 30.77
CA HIS A 476 -87.72 33.53 29.64
C HIS A 476 -87.73 32.05 30.09
N ASN A 477 -86.92 31.68 31.06
CA ASN A 477 -86.94 30.31 31.61
C ASN A 477 -88.28 29.96 32.22
N LYS A 478 -88.90 30.88 32.93
CA LYS A 478 -90.25 30.67 33.46
C LYS A 478 -91.25 30.36 32.33
N ASN A 479 -91.24 31.17 31.29
CA ASN A 479 -92.13 31.03 30.15
C ASN A 479 -91.85 29.72 29.36
N ILE A 480 -90.56 29.37 29.22
CA ILE A 480 -90.14 28.11 28.59
C ILE A 480 -90.65 26.87 29.37
N TYR A 481 -90.55 26.94 30.72
CA TYR A 481 -91.01 25.84 31.57
C TYR A 481 -92.55 25.68 31.51
N GLU A 482 -93.25 26.80 31.49
CA GLU A 482 -94.68 26.81 31.38
C GLU A 482 -95.19 26.26 30.04
N LYS A 483 -94.52 26.64 28.94
CA LYS A 483 -94.86 26.20 27.57
C LYS A 483 -94.48 24.76 27.32
N LEU A 484 -93.40 24.30 27.91
CA LEU A 484 -92.93 22.93 27.75
C LEU A 484 -93.52 21.96 28.79
N GLY A 485 -94.29 22.46 29.75
CA GLY A 485 -94.87 21.59 30.78
C GLY A 485 -93.79 20.99 31.71
N VAL A 486 -92.63 21.69 31.89
CA VAL A 486 -91.56 21.19 32.77
C VAL A 486 -91.49 22.07 34.02
N SER A 487 -91.11 21.43 35.13
CA SER A 487 -91.09 22.14 36.45
C SER A 487 -89.69 22.67 36.83
N SER A 488 -88.63 22.26 36.12
CA SER A 488 -87.24 22.60 36.42
C SER A 488 -86.30 22.51 35.23
N LEU A 489 -85.17 23.21 35.28
CA LEU A 489 -84.11 23.13 34.32
C LEU A 489 -83.59 21.69 34.16
N LYS A 490 -83.52 20.98 35.26
CA LYS A 490 -83.08 19.55 35.27
C LYS A 490 -84.02 18.66 34.46
N GLN A 491 -85.36 18.88 34.61
CA GLN A 491 -86.37 18.15 33.86
C GLN A 491 -86.34 18.51 32.37
N LEU A 492 -86.12 19.79 32.04
CA LEU A 492 -85.93 20.24 30.66
C LEU A 492 -84.73 19.60 30.02
N GLN A 493 -83.58 19.54 30.72
CA GLN A 493 -82.36 18.89 30.22
C GLN A 493 -82.50 17.41 30.06
N GLN A 494 -83.22 16.74 30.94
CA GLN A 494 -83.53 15.30 30.83
C GLN A 494 -84.37 15.01 29.57
N PHE A 495 -85.42 15.79 29.34
CA PHE A 495 -86.27 15.64 28.18
C PHE A 495 -85.57 16.04 26.89
N ALA A 496 -84.69 17.05 26.92
CA ALA A 496 -83.83 17.43 25.81
C ALA A 496 -82.78 16.37 25.48
N ALA A 497 -82.20 15.69 26.46
CA ALA A 497 -81.28 14.56 26.26
C ALA A 497 -81.96 13.37 25.60
N ILE A 498 -83.20 13.09 25.96
CA ILE A 498 -84.00 12.03 25.30
C ILE A 498 -84.29 12.41 23.84
N LEU A 499 -84.50 13.66 23.54
CA LEU A 499 -84.68 14.15 22.17
C LEU A 499 -83.43 13.98 21.33
N ASN A 500 -82.23 14.30 21.87
CA ASN A 500 -80.97 14.14 21.19
C ASN A 500 -80.53 12.66 21.02
N SER A 501 -80.88 11.80 21.92
CA SER A 501 -80.60 10.37 21.82
C SER A 501 -81.48 9.63 20.81
N GLY A 502 -82.65 10.19 20.49
CA GLY A 502 -83.58 9.64 19.48
C GLY A 502 -83.34 10.09 18.04
N GLY A 503 -82.41 11.07 17.81
CA GLY A 503 -82.19 11.70 16.51
C GLY A 503 -81.00 11.21 15.72
N ASN A 504 -80.18 10.29 16.22
CA ASN A 504 -78.98 9.78 15.51
C ASN A 504 -79.13 8.34 15.06
N SER A 505 -79.99 8.13 14.09
CA SER A 505 -80.02 6.90 13.29
C SER A 505 -80.37 7.25 11.86
N ALA A 506 -79.33 7.57 11.04
CA ALA A 506 -79.32 7.32 9.58
C ALA A 506 -77.90 7.40 9.06
N PRO A 507 -77.49 6.53 8.14
CA PRO A 507 -76.12 6.23 7.76
C PRO A 507 -75.68 6.97 6.50
N ASP A 508 -74.40 6.75 6.18
CA ASP A 508 -73.75 7.01 4.87
C ASP A 508 -72.79 8.18 4.87
N SER A 509 -71.55 7.93 4.55
CA SER A 509 -71.00 7.51 3.30
C SER A 509 -69.47 7.38 3.42
N ALA A 510 -68.90 6.42 2.71
CA ALA A 510 -67.49 6.12 2.57
C ALA A 510 -66.70 7.30 1.99
N PRO A 511 -65.39 7.44 2.33
CA PRO A 511 -64.52 8.30 1.59
C PRO A 511 -63.69 7.56 0.56
N ASP A 512 -63.64 8.15 -0.58
CA ASP A 512 -62.94 7.93 -1.81
C ASP A 512 -61.41 7.94 -1.63
N GLU A 513 -60.76 7.00 -2.31
CA GLU A 513 -59.29 6.96 -2.51
C GLU A 513 -58.92 7.97 -3.57
N SER A 514 -57.96 8.83 -3.28
CA SER A 514 -57.09 9.36 -4.30
C SER A 514 -55.78 9.88 -3.70
N GLY A 515 -54.70 9.17 -4.03
CA GLY A 515 -53.33 9.61 -3.75
C GLY A 515 -52.88 10.77 -4.65
N PRO A 516 -51.82 11.42 -4.34
CA PRO A 516 -51.11 12.18 -5.31
C PRO A 516 -49.70 11.66 -5.64
N LYS A 517 -49.44 11.80 -6.90
CA LYS A 517 -48.22 11.54 -7.64
C LYS A 517 -47.01 12.39 -7.20
N LYS A 518 -45.86 11.76 -7.48
CA LYS A 518 -44.52 12.27 -7.69
C LYS A 518 -44.36 13.74 -8.12
N ALA A 519 -43.32 14.39 -7.61
CA ALA A 519 -42.32 15.04 -8.44
C ALA A 519 -41.04 15.35 -7.65
N ARG A 520 -39.91 14.89 -8.27
CA ARG A 520 -38.50 15.29 -8.22
C ARG A 520 -37.68 14.99 -6.99
#